data_c58497a0aadbe9ba2424827c974ce0ab
#
_entry.id   c58497a0aadbe9ba2424827c974ce0ab
#
_cell.length_a   1.000
_cell.length_b   1.000
_cell.length_c   1.000
_cell.angle_alpha   90.00
_cell.angle_beta   90.00
_cell.angle_gamma   90.00
#
_symmetry.space_group_name_H-M   'P 1'
#
loop_
_entity.id
_entity.type
_entity.pdbx_description
1 polymer ?
#
loop_
_entity_poly.entity_id
_entity_poly.type
_entity_poly.pdbx_seq_one_letter_code
_entity_poly.pdbx_strand_id
1 'polypeptide(L)'
;NNSYGRGQVLSIGRVQTPTLALIVQRQKEIDHFKPEPYWVLATVYRDTQFTATRGRFSSREEGERAFSTIEGKPFTITSVTKKKGAEQPRQLYDLTSLQVDCNRKFGFSAEMTLNTIQTLYERKLTTYPRVDTQFLSDDIYPKCPQIMNGLYQTAFAGQRLYAGLVKTLGGKPLPKSRRVFDSSKVTDHHAIIPTGVPPQGLTDAERKVYDLIARRFIAAFYPDCKFATTTVLGKVDEVEFKVSGKEILDPGWRVCTDSGPSQCAASEEGQGGTARNESLLPAFTKGESGPHTPTLTEKQTAPPKPYTEA
;
A
#
# COMPACT_ATOMS: atom_id res chain seq x y z
N ASN A 1 5.73 -41.07 -11.75
CA ASN A 1 6.83 -40.37 -12.44
C ASN A 1 7.07 -40.89 -13.88
N ASN A 2 6.91 -42.20 -14.14
CA ASN A 2 7.18 -42.76 -15.48
C ASN A 2 6.22 -42.22 -16.57
N SER A 3 4.99 -41.86 -16.21
CA SER A 3 3.99 -41.36 -17.17
C SER A 3 4.10 -39.88 -17.49
N TYR A 4 4.62 -39.04 -16.56
CA TYR A 4 4.59 -37.60 -16.69
C TYR A 4 5.97 -36.92 -16.49
N GLY A 5 6.88 -37.55 -15.78
CA GLY A 5 8.14 -36.94 -15.36
C GLY A 5 9.28 -36.99 -16.39
N ARG A 6 9.12 -37.71 -17.52
CA ARG A 6 10.20 -37.90 -18.52
C ARG A 6 11.58 -38.17 -17.89
N GLY A 7 11.63 -38.95 -16.81
CA GLY A 7 12.83 -39.27 -16.06
C GLY A 7 13.21 -38.23 -14.96
N GLN A 8 12.47 -37.15 -14.82
CA GLN A 8 12.65 -36.19 -13.72
C GLN A 8 11.88 -36.67 -12.47
N VAL A 9 12.48 -36.45 -11.29
CA VAL A 9 11.83 -36.73 -10.01
C VAL A 9 10.85 -35.60 -9.71
N LEU A 10 9.54 -35.94 -9.65
CA LEU A 10 8.52 -35.01 -9.19
C LEU A 10 8.38 -35.16 -7.67
N SER A 11 8.70 -34.10 -6.93
CA SER A 11 8.57 -34.08 -5.48
C SER A 11 7.11 -33.85 -5.05
N ILE A 12 6.72 -34.51 -3.97
CA ILE A 12 5.43 -34.32 -3.30
C ILE A 12 5.72 -33.87 -1.87
N GLY A 13 5.12 -32.76 -1.44
CA GLY A 13 5.33 -32.20 -0.12
C GLY A 13 4.04 -31.65 0.49
N ARG A 14 3.98 -31.64 1.82
CA ARG A 14 2.82 -31.16 2.58
C ARG A 14 2.51 -29.67 2.35
N VAL A 15 3.47 -28.88 1.91
CA VAL A 15 3.32 -27.46 1.58
C VAL A 15 3.31 -27.26 0.06
N GLN A 16 4.25 -27.85 -0.66
CA GLN A 16 4.40 -27.66 -2.11
C GLN A 16 3.15 -28.10 -2.89
N THR A 17 2.60 -29.26 -2.57
CA THR A 17 1.45 -29.80 -3.30
C THR A 17 0.19 -28.96 -3.15
N PRO A 18 -0.26 -28.56 -1.96
CA PRO A 18 -1.42 -27.67 -1.82
C PRO A 18 -1.16 -26.27 -2.39
N THR A 19 0.06 -25.72 -2.26
CA THR A 19 0.40 -24.43 -2.89
C THR A 19 0.29 -24.50 -4.41
N LEU A 20 0.83 -25.54 -5.03
CA LEU A 20 0.69 -25.77 -6.46
C LEU A 20 -0.77 -25.95 -6.87
N ALA A 21 -1.57 -26.67 -6.07
CA ALA A 21 -2.98 -26.86 -6.34
C ALA A 21 -3.76 -25.51 -6.36
N LEU A 22 -3.44 -24.58 -5.43
CA LEU A 22 -4.03 -23.24 -5.42
C LEU A 22 -3.65 -22.45 -6.67
N ILE A 23 -2.38 -22.48 -7.07
CA ILE A 23 -1.91 -21.81 -8.30
C ILE A 23 -2.62 -22.35 -9.54
N VAL A 24 -2.70 -23.68 -9.65
CA VAL A 24 -3.38 -24.35 -10.78
C VAL A 24 -4.88 -24.01 -10.78
N GLN A 25 -5.53 -24.00 -9.62
CA GLN A 25 -6.92 -23.61 -9.50
C GLN A 25 -7.14 -22.17 -9.97
N ARG A 26 -6.30 -21.24 -9.51
CA ARG A 26 -6.35 -19.84 -9.94
C ARG A 26 -6.13 -19.70 -11.44
N GLN A 27 -5.18 -20.44 -12.02
CA GLN A 27 -4.94 -20.44 -13.46
C GLN A 27 -6.17 -20.91 -14.23
N LYS A 28 -6.85 -21.99 -13.77
CA LYS A 28 -8.11 -22.44 -14.37
C LYS A 28 -9.21 -21.40 -14.29
N GLU A 29 -9.33 -20.67 -13.17
CA GLU A 29 -10.29 -19.56 -13.03
C GLU A 29 -10.01 -18.43 -14.03
N ILE A 30 -8.74 -18.14 -14.30
CA ILE A 30 -8.32 -17.15 -15.31
C ILE A 30 -8.64 -17.64 -16.71
N ASP A 31 -8.25 -18.87 -17.05
CA ASP A 31 -8.39 -19.45 -18.40
C ASP A 31 -9.86 -19.66 -18.80
N HIS A 32 -10.74 -19.95 -17.83
CA HIS A 32 -12.17 -20.16 -18.08
C HIS A 32 -13.01 -18.91 -17.82
N PHE A 33 -12.37 -17.78 -17.47
CA PHE A 33 -13.09 -16.54 -17.21
C PHE A 33 -13.76 -16.04 -18.49
N LYS A 34 -15.04 -15.69 -18.36
CA LYS A 34 -15.82 -15.08 -19.44
C LYS A 34 -16.08 -13.63 -19.07
N PRO A 35 -15.53 -12.66 -19.80
CA PRO A 35 -15.83 -11.26 -19.57
C PRO A 35 -17.31 -10.96 -19.76
N GLU A 36 -17.91 -10.29 -18.80
CA GLU A 36 -19.29 -9.80 -18.89
C GLU A 36 -19.27 -8.28 -19.02
N PRO A 37 -20.03 -7.70 -19.98
CA PRO A 37 -20.15 -6.28 -20.11
C PRO A 37 -20.94 -5.69 -18.94
N TYR A 38 -20.57 -4.47 -18.53
CA TYR A 38 -21.33 -3.66 -17.60
C TYR A 38 -21.14 -2.17 -17.93
N TRP A 39 -22.08 -1.36 -17.51
CA TRP A 39 -22.06 0.06 -17.81
C TRP A 39 -21.89 0.87 -16.52
N VAL A 40 -21.11 1.94 -16.62
CA VAL A 40 -20.84 2.87 -15.51
C VAL A 40 -21.30 4.25 -15.94
N LEU A 41 -22.23 4.82 -15.18
CA LEU A 41 -22.69 6.19 -15.36
C LEU A 41 -21.81 7.12 -14.51
N ALA A 42 -21.26 8.12 -15.19
CA ALA A 42 -20.47 9.17 -14.56
C ALA A 42 -20.89 10.53 -15.14
N THR A 43 -20.48 11.58 -14.46
CA THR A 43 -20.68 12.93 -14.98
C THR A 43 -19.50 13.83 -14.61
N VAL A 44 -19.20 14.81 -15.43
CA VAL A 44 -18.21 15.85 -15.15
C VAL A 44 -18.94 17.14 -14.78
N TYR A 45 -18.63 17.64 -13.59
CA TYR A 45 -19.13 18.93 -13.10
C TYR A 45 -17.94 19.73 -12.54
N ARG A 46 -17.71 20.93 -13.02
CA ARG A 46 -16.57 21.79 -12.67
C ARG A 46 -15.24 21.03 -12.74
N ASP A 47 -14.95 20.43 -13.88
CA ASP A 47 -13.75 19.64 -14.18
C ASP A 47 -13.51 18.44 -13.22
N THR A 48 -14.52 18.06 -12.46
CA THR A 48 -14.46 16.95 -11.53
C THR A 48 -15.40 15.84 -11.94
N GLN A 49 -14.87 14.62 -12.05
CA GLN A 49 -15.66 13.44 -12.41
C GLN A 49 -16.38 12.86 -11.19
N PHE A 50 -17.67 12.77 -11.25
CA PHE A 50 -18.55 12.12 -10.30
C PHE A 50 -19.04 10.79 -10.86
N THR A 51 -19.09 9.76 -10.06
CA THR A 51 -19.59 8.43 -10.43
C THR A 51 -20.93 8.18 -9.75
N ALA A 52 -21.88 7.59 -10.45
CA ALA A 52 -23.19 7.25 -9.88
C ALA A 52 -23.03 6.30 -8.65
N THR A 53 -23.76 6.60 -7.57
CA THR A 53 -23.69 5.84 -6.31
C THR A 53 -24.26 4.43 -6.44
N ARG A 54 -25.16 4.20 -7.39
CA ARG A 54 -25.69 2.88 -7.73
C ARG A 54 -24.62 1.90 -8.19
N GLY A 55 -23.46 2.41 -8.69
CA GLY A 55 -22.36 1.60 -9.15
C GLY A 55 -22.49 1.25 -10.63
N ARG A 56 -22.52 -0.04 -10.96
CA ARG A 56 -22.60 -0.54 -12.35
C ARG A 56 -24.00 -1.01 -12.72
N PHE A 57 -24.35 -0.85 -13.98
CA PHE A 57 -25.56 -1.41 -14.60
C PHE A 57 -25.21 -2.71 -15.30
N SER A 58 -26.07 -3.72 -15.19
CA SER A 58 -25.87 -5.04 -15.80
C SER A 58 -26.38 -5.12 -17.24
N SER A 59 -27.19 -4.17 -17.68
CA SER A 59 -27.64 -4.06 -19.06
C SER A 59 -27.47 -2.65 -19.61
N ARG A 60 -27.29 -2.56 -20.92
CA ARG A 60 -27.15 -1.30 -21.64
C ARG A 60 -28.41 -0.45 -21.54
N GLU A 61 -29.57 -1.08 -21.69
CA GLU A 61 -30.88 -0.41 -21.66
C GLU A 61 -31.14 0.25 -20.31
N GLU A 62 -30.69 -0.38 -19.23
CA GLU A 62 -30.83 0.19 -17.87
C GLU A 62 -29.91 1.41 -17.71
N GLY A 63 -28.67 1.33 -18.20
CA GLY A 63 -27.73 2.45 -18.22
C GLY A 63 -28.23 3.61 -19.08
N GLU A 64 -28.74 3.35 -20.28
CA GLU A 64 -29.27 4.36 -21.20
C GLU A 64 -30.53 5.05 -20.65
N ARG A 65 -31.40 4.31 -19.96
CA ARG A 65 -32.54 4.90 -19.26
C ARG A 65 -32.09 5.89 -18.17
N ALA A 66 -31.11 5.47 -17.35
CA ALA A 66 -30.55 6.35 -16.32
C ALA A 66 -29.85 7.57 -16.92
N PHE A 67 -29.13 7.40 -18.02
CA PHE A 67 -28.48 8.47 -18.76
C PHE A 67 -29.50 9.49 -19.31
N SER A 68 -30.54 9.03 -20.01
CA SER A 68 -31.60 9.90 -20.58
C SER A 68 -32.37 10.67 -19.50
N THR A 69 -32.47 10.13 -18.28
CA THR A 69 -33.14 10.81 -17.16
C THR A 69 -32.37 12.06 -16.71
N ILE A 70 -31.05 12.09 -16.88
CA ILE A 70 -30.17 13.15 -16.38
C ILE A 70 -29.71 14.11 -17.47
N GLU A 71 -29.79 13.74 -18.74
CA GLU A 71 -29.32 14.53 -19.84
C GLU A 71 -30.09 15.88 -19.92
N GLY A 72 -29.36 16.98 -20.08
CA GLY A 72 -29.90 18.33 -20.17
C GLY A 72 -30.44 18.91 -18.85
N LYS A 73 -30.44 18.19 -17.76
CA LYS A 73 -30.85 18.69 -16.45
C LYS A 73 -29.65 19.21 -15.63
N PRO A 74 -29.83 20.15 -14.70
CA PRO A 74 -28.73 20.66 -13.90
C PRO A 74 -28.28 19.64 -12.86
N PHE A 75 -26.95 19.53 -12.66
CA PHE A 75 -26.34 18.81 -11.55
C PHE A 75 -26.39 19.69 -10.29
N THR A 76 -26.75 19.15 -9.17
CA THR A 76 -26.86 19.89 -7.90
C THR A 76 -26.09 19.18 -6.79
N ILE A 77 -25.22 19.89 -6.09
CA ILE A 77 -24.51 19.38 -4.92
C ILE A 77 -25.45 19.24 -3.72
N THR A 78 -25.63 18.02 -3.23
CA THR A 78 -26.53 17.72 -2.11
C THR A 78 -25.82 17.72 -0.76
N SER A 79 -24.57 17.31 -0.74
CA SER A 79 -23.78 17.21 0.51
C SER A 79 -22.28 17.35 0.26
N VAL A 80 -21.61 18.08 1.14
CA VAL A 80 -20.15 18.14 1.24
C VAL A 80 -19.76 17.76 2.66
N THR A 81 -19.04 16.67 2.81
CA THR A 81 -18.60 16.16 4.12
C THR A 81 -17.09 16.05 4.17
N LYS A 82 -16.46 16.73 5.10
CA LYS A 82 -15.02 16.65 5.35
C LYS A 82 -14.75 15.90 6.65
N LYS A 83 -14.08 14.74 6.59
CA LYS A 83 -13.70 13.93 7.75
C LYS A 83 -12.18 13.91 7.89
N LYS A 84 -11.70 14.22 9.08
CA LYS A 84 -10.28 14.08 9.43
C LYS A 84 -10.01 12.64 9.85
N GLY A 85 -8.85 12.12 9.44
CA GLY A 85 -8.36 10.80 9.80
C GLY A 85 -6.86 10.85 10.11
N ALA A 86 -6.39 9.79 10.73
CA ALA A 86 -4.97 9.57 10.98
C ALA A 86 -4.59 8.15 10.51
N GLU A 87 -3.42 8.03 9.90
CA GLU A 87 -2.86 6.77 9.45
C GLU A 87 -1.56 6.53 10.21
N GLN A 88 -1.54 5.44 10.96
CA GLN A 88 -0.39 5.08 11.77
C GLN A 88 0.78 4.59 10.92
N PRO A 89 2.03 4.71 11.41
CA PRO A 89 3.17 4.06 10.78
C PRO A 89 2.94 2.56 10.61
N ARG A 90 3.43 1.98 9.51
CA ARG A 90 3.39 0.53 9.31
C ARG A 90 4.22 -0.16 10.39
N GLN A 91 3.86 -1.38 10.76
CA GLN A 91 4.66 -2.21 11.68
C GLN A 91 6.05 -2.49 11.10
N LEU A 92 6.99 -2.87 11.95
CA LEU A 92 8.32 -3.30 11.54
C LEU A 92 8.25 -4.54 10.63
N TYR A 93 9.35 -4.93 10.04
CA TYR A 93 9.39 -6.09 9.16
C TYR A 93 9.56 -7.40 9.93
N ASP A 94 8.74 -8.38 9.59
CA ASP A 94 9.08 -9.79 9.59
C ASP A 94 9.61 -10.21 8.20
N LEU A 95 10.02 -11.46 8.02
CA LEU A 95 10.54 -11.93 6.74
C LEU A 95 9.50 -11.81 5.64
N THR A 96 8.26 -12.23 5.89
CA THR A 96 7.20 -12.24 4.89
C THR A 96 6.86 -10.83 4.39
N SER A 97 6.64 -9.88 5.29
CA SER A 97 6.33 -8.50 4.90
C SER A 97 7.50 -7.80 4.20
N LEU A 98 8.76 -8.16 4.53
CA LEU A 98 9.93 -7.69 3.81
C LEU A 98 9.96 -8.24 2.38
N GLN A 99 9.70 -9.54 2.20
CA GLN A 99 9.62 -10.18 0.89
C GLN A 99 8.52 -9.54 0.02
N VAL A 100 7.34 -9.31 0.60
CA VAL A 100 6.22 -8.61 -0.07
C VAL A 100 6.63 -7.23 -0.57
N ASP A 101 7.26 -6.42 0.28
CA ASP A 101 7.66 -5.06 -0.12
C ASP A 101 8.83 -5.06 -1.11
N CYS A 102 9.79 -5.99 -1.01
CA CYS A 102 10.88 -6.16 -1.98
C CYS A 102 10.36 -6.60 -3.35
N ASN A 103 9.41 -7.54 -3.39
CA ASN A 103 8.77 -7.97 -4.63
C ASN A 103 8.01 -6.82 -5.28
N ARG A 104 7.17 -6.12 -4.52
CA ARG A 104 6.35 -5.00 -5.00
C ARG A 104 7.17 -3.84 -5.54
N LYS A 105 8.28 -3.48 -4.86
CA LYS A 105 9.09 -2.31 -5.23
C LYS A 105 10.17 -2.61 -6.25
N PHE A 106 10.76 -3.79 -6.18
CA PHE A 106 11.99 -4.11 -6.92
C PHE A 106 11.84 -5.35 -7.81
N GLY A 107 10.72 -6.07 -7.73
CA GLY A 107 10.53 -7.34 -8.43
C GLY A 107 11.42 -8.48 -7.92
N PHE A 108 11.91 -8.39 -6.67
CA PHE A 108 12.73 -9.44 -6.09
C PHE A 108 11.88 -10.65 -5.74
N SER A 109 12.40 -11.85 -6.01
CA SER A 109 11.78 -13.07 -5.51
C SER A 109 11.93 -13.21 -3.99
N ALA A 110 11.10 -14.04 -3.38
CA ALA A 110 11.19 -14.36 -1.95
C ALA A 110 12.58 -14.92 -1.60
N GLU A 111 13.14 -15.79 -2.45
CA GLU A 111 14.47 -16.37 -2.29
C GLU A 111 15.58 -15.29 -2.38
N MET A 112 15.51 -14.42 -3.40
CA MET A 112 16.49 -13.33 -3.56
C MET A 112 16.46 -12.41 -2.34
N THR A 113 15.28 -12.07 -1.85
CA THR A 113 15.14 -11.23 -0.65
C THR A 113 15.74 -11.91 0.58
N LEU A 114 15.44 -13.21 0.79
CA LEU A 114 15.99 -13.97 1.91
C LEU A 114 17.52 -14.03 1.85
N ASN A 115 18.08 -14.33 0.70
CA ASN A 115 19.55 -14.41 0.55
C ASN A 115 20.21 -13.03 0.79
N THR A 116 19.60 -11.97 0.31
CA THR A 116 20.10 -10.61 0.52
C THR A 116 20.06 -10.18 1.99
N ILE A 117 18.94 -10.41 2.68
CA ILE A 117 18.84 -10.07 4.11
C ILE A 117 19.73 -10.97 4.98
N GLN A 118 19.93 -12.23 4.60
CA GLN A 118 20.87 -13.14 5.27
C GLN A 118 22.30 -12.59 5.20
N THR A 119 22.73 -12.10 4.04
CA THR A 119 24.04 -11.46 3.88
C THR A 119 24.17 -10.21 4.76
N LEU A 120 23.13 -9.37 4.81
CA LEU A 120 23.13 -8.18 5.69
C LEU A 120 23.23 -8.56 7.17
N TYR A 121 22.56 -9.62 7.59
CA TYR A 121 22.65 -10.16 8.95
C TYR A 121 24.05 -10.68 9.27
N GLU A 122 24.65 -11.48 8.40
CA GLU A 122 26.02 -12.02 8.58
C GLU A 122 27.06 -10.90 8.67
N ARG A 123 26.83 -9.79 7.97
CA ARG A 123 27.62 -8.55 8.07
C ARG A 123 27.27 -7.70 9.29
N LYS A 124 26.38 -8.16 10.17
CA LYS A 124 25.93 -7.48 11.39
C LYS A 124 25.28 -6.12 11.14
N LEU A 125 24.67 -5.92 9.97
CA LEU A 125 23.99 -4.68 9.59
C LEU A 125 22.51 -4.67 9.98
N THR A 126 21.91 -5.86 10.05
CA THR A 126 20.51 -6.07 10.46
C THR A 126 20.42 -7.19 11.51
N THR A 127 19.29 -7.30 12.19
CA THR A 127 18.96 -8.39 13.09
C THR A 127 18.59 -9.65 12.32
N TYR A 128 18.37 -10.78 13.03
CA TYR A 128 18.10 -12.08 12.44
C TYR A 128 16.89 -12.04 11.48
N PRO A 129 17.02 -12.58 10.26
CA PRO A 129 16.01 -12.36 9.23
C PRO A 129 14.82 -13.32 9.24
N ARG A 130 15.00 -14.54 9.80
CA ARG A 130 13.94 -15.58 9.76
C ARG A 130 13.03 -15.44 10.97
N VAL A 131 12.26 -14.36 11.00
CA VAL A 131 11.35 -14.02 12.09
C VAL A 131 9.93 -13.88 11.56
N ASP A 132 8.95 -14.20 12.40
CA ASP A 132 7.52 -14.14 12.14
C ASP A 132 6.80 -13.02 12.92
N THR A 133 7.57 -12.23 13.68
CA THR A 133 7.04 -11.11 14.46
C THR A 133 7.48 -9.76 13.91
N GLN A 134 6.59 -8.78 14.04
CA GLN A 134 6.80 -7.38 13.66
C GLN A 134 7.00 -6.48 14.88
N PHE A 135 7.23 -7.07 16.05
CA PHE A 135 7.37 -6.37 17.32
C PHE A 135 8.80 -6.47 17.87
N LEU A 136 9.15 -5.49 18.70
CA LEU A 136 10.36 -5.48 19.51
C LEU A 136 10.02 -5.84 20.95
N SER A 137 10.92 -6.54 21.61
CA SER A 137 10.88 -6.71 23.06
C SER A 137 11.29 -5.42 23.77
N ASP A 138 10.85 -5.24 25.00
CA ASP A 138 11.09 -4.02 25.77
C ASP A 138 12.56 -3.70 26.03
N ASP A 139 13.43 -4.73 26.10
CA ASP A 139 14.88 -4.60 26.27
C ASP A 139 15.60 -3.98 25.06
N ILE A 140 14.95 -3.94 23.90
CA ILE A 140 15.49 -3.27 22.70
C ILE A 140 15.29 -1.75 22.77
N TYR A 141 14.28 -1.26 23.50
CA TYR A 141 13.99 0.17 23.56
C TYR A 141 15.20 1.04 23.98
N PRO A 142 15.98 0.70 25.04
CA PRO A 142 17.18 1.45 25.40
C PRO A 142 18.27 1.50 24.34
N LYS A 143 18.28 0.56 23.38
CA LYS A 143 19.25 0.49 22.28
C LYS A 143 18.84 1.36 21.08
N CYS A 144 17.56 1.72 20.96
CA CYS A 144 17.05 2.46 19.81
C CYS A 144 17.76 3.82 19.58
N PRO A 145 18.11 4.63 20.60
CA PRO A 145 18.86 5.86 20.36
C PRO A 145 20.23 5.62 19.72
N GLN A 146 20.93 4.56 20.11
CA GLN A 146 22.22 4.19 19.50
C GLN A 146 22.05 3.74 18.06
N ILE A 147 21.00 2.94 17.75
CA ILE A 147 20.67 2.53 16.39
C ILE A 147 20.37 3.77 15.52
N MET A 148 19.57 4.72 16.02
CA MET A 148 19.27 5.96 15.34
C MET A 148 20.53 6.80 15.08
N ASN A 149 21.46 6.87 16.02
CA ASN A 149 22.74 7.55 15.79
C ASN A 149 23.56 6.89 14.68
N GLY A 150 23.61 5.56 14.64
CA GLY A 150 24.24 4.81 13.54
C GLY A 150 23.60 5.11 12.18
N LEU A 151 22.28 5.16 12.13
CA LEU A 151 21.56 5.56 10.90
C LEU A 151 21.86 7.02 10.51
N TYR A 152 21.94 7.92 11.47
CA TYR A 152 22.36 9.32 11.21
C TYR A 152 23.76 9.41 10.56
N GLN A 153 24.68 8.52 10.97
CA GLN A 153 26.04 8.46 10.40
C GLN A 153 26.10 7.71 9.07
N THR A 154 25.08 6.92 8.72
CA THR A 154 25.06 6.11 7.52
C THR A 154 25.06 6.99 6.27
N ALA A 155 26.04 6.75 5.39
CA ALA A 155 26.18 7.44 4.11
C ALA A 155 26.33 6.46 2.95
N PHE A 156 25.69 6.77 1.83
CA PHE A 156 25.85 6.09 0.57
C PHE A 156 26.33 7.11 -0.48
N ALA A 157 27.44 6.81 -1.17
CA ALA A 157 28.07 7.72 -2.11
C ALA A 157 28.26 9.15 -1.54
N GLY A 158 28.65 9.26 -0.27
CA GLY A 158 28.85 10.53 0.43
C GLY A 158 27.57 11.23 0.93
N GLN A 159 26.39 10.70 0.60
CA GLN A 159 25.12 11.29 1.02
C GLN A 159 24.55 10.58 2.26
N ARG A 160 24.28 11.34 3.32
CA ARG A 160 23.64 10.84 4.55
C ARG A 160 22.12 10.81 4.39
N LEU A 161 21.61 9.75 3.76
CA LEU A 161 20.20 9.65 3.37
C LEU A 161 19.20 9.72 4.55
N TYR A 162 19.61 9.25 5.73
CA TYR A 162 18.73 9.22 6.91
C TYR A 162 18.93 10.38 7.86
N ALA A 163 19.97 11.19 7.67
CA ALA A 163 20.33 12.24 8.64
C ALA A 163 19.20 13.25 8.87
N GLY A 164 18.53 13.70 7.81
CA GLY A 164 17.38 14.61 7.91
C GLY A 164 16.22 13.98 8.68
N LEU A 165 15.92 12.71 8.39
CA LEU A 165 14.83 11.97 9.04
C LEU A 165 15.12 11.78 10.54
N VAL A 166 16.32 11.34 10.88
CA VAL A 166 16.71 11.12 12.28
C VAL A 166 16.77 12.46 13.04
N LYS A 167 17.29 13.53 12.41
CA LYS A 167 17.35 14.87 13.03
C LYS A 167 15.96 15.39 13.43
N THR A 168 14.94 15.12 12.63
CA THR A 168 13.55 15.52 12.92
C THR A 168 13.02 14.85 14.20
N LEU A 169 13.50 13.65 14.55
CA LEU A 169 13.17 12.95 15.80
C LEU A 169 14.02 13.42 16.99
N GLY A 170 15.11 14.18 16.74
CA GLY A 170 16.07 14.59 17.74
C GLY A 170 15.51 15.55 18.80
N GLY A 171 16.13 15.52 19.99
CA GLY A 171 15.82 16.42 21.09
C GLY A 171 14.70 15.96 22.04
N LYS A 172 14.03 14.83 21.75
CA LYS A 172 13.04 14.22 22.63
C LYS A 172 13.30 12.72 22.76
N PRO A 173 12.93 12.09 23.88
CA PRO A 173 12.93 10.64 23.96
C PRO A 173 12.09 10.01 22.84
N LEU A 174 12.57 8.94 22.24
CA LEU A 174 11.81 8.21 21.21
C LEU A 174 10.49 7.70 21.82
N PRO A 175 9.36 7.83 21.11
CA PRO A 175 8.10 7.35 21.64
C PRO A 175 8.12 5.82 21.81
N LYS A 176 7.75 5.32 23.00
CA LYS A 176 7.59 3.90 23.30
C LYS A 176 6.13 3.50 23.07
N SER A 177 5.81 3.04 21.88
CA SER A 177 4.45 2.62 21.51
C SER A 177 4.30 1.09 21.67
N ARG A 178 3.18 0.64 22.21
CA ARG A 178 2.79 -0.79 22.23
C ARG A 178 2.66 -1.40 20.82
N ARG A 179 2.52 -0.58 19.82
CA ARG A 179 2.51 -0.99 18.42
C ARG A 179 3.88 -1.48 17.94
N VAL A 180 4.95 -0.99 18.55
CA VAL A 180 6.34 -1.34 18.23
C VAL A 180 6.91 -2.27 19.29
N PHE A 181 6.66 -1.99 20.57
CA PHE A 181 7.22 -2.71 21.72
C PHE A 181 6.12 -3.51 22.41
N ASP A 182 6.16 -4.83 22.24
CA ASP A 182 5.25 -5.76 22.89
C ASP A 182 5.97 -7.11 23.07
N SER A 183 6.59 -7.27 24.23
CA SER A 183 7.35 -8.49 24.55
C SER A 183 6.52 -9.76 24.52
N SER A 184 5.19 -9.67 24.70
CA SER A 184 4.31 -10.85 24.62
C SER A 184 4.14 -11.40 23.21
N LYS A 185 4.51 -10.62 22.19
CA LYS A 185 4.46 -10.99 20.76
C LYS A 185 5.84 -11.31 20.18
N VAL A 186 6.84 -11.38 21.01
CA VAL A 186 8.20 -11.77 20.65
C VAL A 186 8.50 -13.11 21.30
N THR A 187 8.83 -14.10 20.48
CA THR A 187 9.24 -15.44 20.96
C THR A 187 10.76 -15.51 21.08
N ASP A 188 11.43 -16.10 20.09
CA ASP A 188 12.89 -16.29 20.11
C ASP A 188 13.64 -15.07 19.55
N HIS A 189 13.05 -14.39 18.56
CA HIS A 189 13.63 -13.24 17.89
C HIS A 189 12.60 -12.16 17.70
N HIS A 190 13.03 -10.90 17.77
CA HIS A 190 12.20 -9.73 17.47
C HIS A 190 12.23 -9.37 15.98
N ALA A 191 11.43 -8.40 15.57
CA ALA A 191 11.35 -7.89 14.21
C ALA A 191 12.71 -7.54 13.58
N ILE A 192 12.78 -7.52 12.26
CA ILE A 192 13.97 -7.14 11.49
C ILE A 192 14.19 -5.63 11.61
N ILE A 193 15.32 -5.23 12.20
CA ILE A 193 15.73 -3.84 12.35
C ILE A 193 17.22 -3.65 12.00
N PRO A 194 17.68 -2.43 11.72
CA PRO A 194 19.10 -2.13 11.62
C PRO A 194 19.79 -2.32 12.98
N THR A 195 21.07 -2.64 12.98
CA THR A 195 21.88 -2.72 14.22
C THR A 195 22.49 -1.38 14.64
N GLY A 196 22.47 -0.39 13.73
CA GLY A 196 23.15 0.89 13.92
C GLY A 196 24.61 0.89 13.45
N VAL A 197 25.13 -0.23 12.94
CA VAL A 197 26.43 -0.26 12.27
C VAL A 197 26.30 0.37 10.89
N PRO A 198 27.08 1.43 10.57
CA PRO A 198 27.03 2.06 9.25
C PRO A 198 27.50 1.06 8.16
N PRO A 199 26.70 0.78 7.15
CA PRO A 199 27.07 -0.17 6.10
C PRO A 199 28.14 0.41 5.16
N GLN A 200 29.02 -0.47 4.67
CA GLN A 200 30.04 -0.13 3.67
C GLN A 200 30.04 -1.17 2.56
N GLY A 201 30.27 -0.74 1.30
CA GLY A 201 30.43 -1.64 0.17
C GLY A 201 29.21 -2.54 -0.07
N LEU A 202 28.00 -2.00 0.02
CA LEU A 202 26.78 -2.72 -0.31
C LEU A 202 26.60 -2.83 -1.82
N THR A 203 26.18 -3.99 -2.29
CA THR A 203 25.61 -4.16 -3.62
C THR A 203 24.30 -3.36 -3.75
N ASP A 204 23.83 -3.15 -4.97
CA ASP A 204 22.55 -2.44 -5.20
C ASP A 204 21.37 -3.14 -4.53
N ALA A 205 21.33 -4.48 -4.60
CA ALA A 205 20.29 -5.28 -3.94
C ALA A 205 20.36 -5.15 -2.41
N GLU A 206 21.54 -5.28 -1.82
CA GLU A 206 21.74 -5.11 -0.37
C GLU A 206 21.35 -3.70 0.09
N ARG A 207 21.72 -2.67 -0.68
CA ARG A 207 21.37 -1.29 -0.40
C ARG A 207 19.87 -1.07 -0.40
N LYS A 208 19.15 -1.60 -1.39
CA LYS A 208 17.69 -1.51 -1.51
C LYS A 208 16.98 -2.16 -0.33
N VAL A 209 17.39 -3.37 0.05
CA VAL A 209 16.80 -4.09 1.19
C VAL A 209 17.12 -3.39 2.50
N TYR A 210 18.36 -2.95 2.71
CA TYR A 210 18.75 -2.20 3.89
C TYR A 210 17.97 -0.88 4.03
N ASP A 211 17.79 -0.13 2.94
CA ASP A 211 17.05 1.12 2.91
C ASP A 211 15.58 0.94 3.33
N LEU A 212 14.92 -0.12 2.85
CA LEU A 212 13.56 -0.45 3.30
C LEU A 212 13.48 -0.65 4.81
N ILE A 213 14.42 -1.42 5.36
CA ILE A 213 14.46 -1.75 6.79
C ILE A 213 14.76 -0.49 7.61
N ALA A 214 15.76 0.29 7.20
CA ALA A 214 16.15 1.52 7.90
C ALA A 214 15.02 2.55 7.92
N ARG A 215 14.39 2.83 6.80
CA ARG A 215 13.25 3.75 6.71
C ARG A 215 12.03 3.28 7.48
N ARG A 216 11.74 1.97 7.47
CA ARG A 216 10.65 1.38 8.24
C ARG A 216 10.90 1.52 9.74
N PHE A 217 12.12 1.32 10.19
CA PHE A 217 12.52 1.50 11.58
C PHE A 217 12.41 2.96 12.02
N ILE A 218 12.92 3.91 11.24
CA ILE A 218 12.80 5.34 11.54
C ILE A 218 11.33 5.76 11.58
N ALA A 219 10.53 5.35 10.60
CA ALA A 219 9.10 5.68 10.49
C ALA A 219 8.28 5.23 11.71
N ALA A 220 8.67 4.12 12.35
CA ALA A 220 7.99 3.60 13.54
C ALA A 220 7.97 4.55 14.73
N PHE A 221 8.87 5.55 14.74
CA PHE A 221 8.97 6.58 15.78
C PHE A 221 8.40 7.95 15.35
N TYR A 222 7.89 8.04 14.12
CA TYR A 222 7.25 9.26 13.64
C TYR A 222 5.78 9.33 14.06
N PRO A 223 5.19 10.53 14.09
CA PRO A 223 3.77 10.70 14.33
C PRO A 223 2.94 10.13 13.18
N ASP A 224 1.66 9.93 13.45
CA ASP A 224 0.69 9.52 12.45
C ASP A 224 0.61 10.52 11.30
N CYS A 225 0.40 10.03 10.08
CA CYS A 225 0.03 10.85 8.95
C CYS A 225 -1.41 11.32 9.12
N LYS A 226 -1.63 12.64 9.18
CA LYS A 226 -2.96 13.23 9.29
C LYS A 226 -3.48 13.60 7.91
N PHE A 227 -4.70 13.25 7.65
CA PHE A 227 -5.36 13.55 6.37
C PHE A 227 -6.81 13.99 6.58
N ALA A 228 -7.37 14.62 5.56
CA ALA A 228 -8.80 14.88 5.47
C ALA A 228 -9.34 14.20 4.21
N THR A 229 -10.46 13.49 4.35
CA THR A 229 -11.22 12.97 3.22
C THR A 229 -12.43 13.85 3.02
N THR A 230 -12.52 14.48 1.84
CA THR A 230 -13.71 15.23 1.43
C THR A 230 -14.55 14.32 0.54
N THR A 231 -15.80 14.10 0.92
CA THR A 231 -16.78 13.37 0.14
C THR A 231 -17.86 14.35 -0.30
N VAL A 232 -18.07 14.43 -1.58
CA VAL A 232 -19.09 15.28 -2.20
C VAL A 232 -20.15 14.40 -2.85
N LEU A 233 -21.38 14.62 -2.48
CA LEU A 233 -22.55 14.01 -3.11
C LEU A 233 -23.25 15.07 -3.94
N GLY A 234 -23.69 14.68 -5.10
CA GLY A 234 -24.54 15.50 -5.97
C GLY A 234 -25.62 14.65 -6.60
N LYS A 235 -26.63 15.28 -7.16
CA LYS A 235 -27.70 14.58 -7.85
C LYS A 235 -28.11 15.31 -9.11
N VAL A 236 -28.64 14.54 -10.02
CA VAL A 236 -29.44 15.02 -11.15
C VAL A 236 -30.74 14.24 -11.11
N ASP A 237 -31.84 14.92 -10.85
CA ASP A 237 -33.12 14.26 -10.59
C ASP A 237 -33.00 13.22 -9.47
N GLU A 238 -33.35 11.95 -9.72
CA GLU A 238 -33.27 10.85 -8.75
C GLU A 238 -31.90 10.12 -8.78
N VAL A 239 -31.01 10.48 -9.70
CA VAL A 239 -29.69 9.81 -9.81
C VAL A 239 -28.67 10.52 -8.96
N GLU A 240 -28.15 9.80 -7.95
CA GLU A 240 -27.10 10.29 -7.08
C GLU A 240 -25.71 9.97 -7.61
N PHE A 241 -24.80 10.91 -7.41
CA PHE A 241 -23.39 10.83 -7.79
C PHE A 241 -22.49 11.13 -6.60
N LYS A 242 -21.29 10.58 -6.62
CA LYS A 242 -20.29 10.73 -5.58
C LYS A 242 -18.90 10.96 -6.15
N VAL A 243 -18.15 11.82 -5.47
CA VAL A 243 -16.70 11.92 -5.61
C VAL A 243 -16.08 11.99 -4.23
N SER A 244 -14.86 11.47 -4.08
CA SER A 244 -14.08 11.58 -2.84
C SER A 244 -12.65 11.95 -3.16
N GLY A 245 -12.11 12.91 -2.43
CA GLY A 245 -10.71 13.32 -2.49
C GLY A 245 -10.06 13.17 -1.12
N LYS A 246 -8.75 12.95 -1.10
CA LYS A 246 -7.93 12.86 0.11
C LYS A 246 -6.84 13.93 0.08
N GLU A 247 -6.80 14.73 1.11
CA GLU A 247 -5.80 15.78 1.33
C GLU A 247 -4.90 15.40 2.50
N ILE A 248 -3.59 15.38 2.31
CA ILE A 248 -2.64 15.16 3.41
C ILE A 248 -2.45 16.50 4.14
N LEU A 249 -2.80 16.51 5.43
CA LEU A 249 -2.67 17.69 6.30
C LEU A 249 -1.30 17.73 6.99
N ASP A 250 -0.79 16.57 7.38
CA ASP A 250 0.52 16.39 8.00
C ASP A 250 1.05 15.04 7.53
N PRO A 251 2.15 14.98 6.78
CA PRO A 251 2.66 13.74 6.23
C PRO A 251 3.12 12.75 7.31
N GLY A 252 3.50 13.21 8.50
CA GLY A 252 3.95 12.34 9.57
C GLY A 252 5.02 11.34 9.12
N TRP A 253 4.82 10.05 9.41
CA TRP A 253 5.75 8.98 9.05
C TRP A 253 5.96 8.78 7.53
N ARG A 254 5.05 9.29 6.70
CA ARG A 254 5.16 9.13 5.24
C ARG A 254 6.38 9.85 4.65
N VAL A 255 6.94 10.84 5.34
CA VAL A 255 8.21 11.47 4.92
C VAL A 255 9.39 10.49 4.90
N CYS A 256 9.28 9.36 5.61
CA CYS A 256 10.30 8.32 5.63
C CYS A 256 10.24 7.41 4.39
N THR A 257 9.20 7.49 3.57
CA THR A 257 9.06 6.66 2.36
C THR A 257 9.79 7.30 1.17
N ASP A 258 10.30 6.48 0.24
CA ASP A 258 11.03 6.96 -0.95
C ASP A 258 10.18 7.80 -1.90
N SER A 259 8.88 7.63 -1.83
CA SER A 259 7.94 8.21 -2.78
C SER A 259 7.57 9.66 -2.47
N GLY A 260 8.07 10.23 -1.36
CA GLY A 260 7.61 11.53 -0.89
C GLY A 260 6.11 11.53 -0.53
N PRO A 261 5.55 12.67 -0.15
CA PRO A 261 4.14 12.75 0.29
C PRO A 261 3.12 12.37 -0.80
N SER A 262 3.47 12.50 -2.08
CA SER A 262 2.51 12.38 -3.21
C SER A 262 2.33 10.97 -3.81
N GLN A 263 3.25 10.02 -3.62
CA GLN A 263 3.22 8.75 -4.37
C GLN A 263 2.81 7.52 -3.56
N CYS A 264 2.48 7.65 -2.28
CA CYS A 264 2.06 6.51 -1.46
C CYS A 264 0.63 6.00 -1.74
N ALA A 265 -0.10 6.63 -2.67
CA ALA A 265 -1.49 6.28 -2.97
C ALA A 265 -1.67 5.09 -3.94
N ALA A 266 -0.61 4.66 -4.63
CA ALA A 266 -0.73 3.66 -5.72
C ALA A 266 -0.66 2.19 -5.29
N SER A 267 -0.47 1.87 -4.00
CA SER A 267 -0.12 0.51 -3.56
C SER A 267 -1.16 -0.25 -2.72
N GLU A 268 -2.39 0.24 -2.60
CA GLU A 268 -3.48 -0.53 -1.98
C GLU A 268 -4.62 -0.81 -2.96
N GLU A 269 -4.33 -1.52 -4.05
CA GLU A 269 -5.34 -2.23 -4.83
C GLU A 269 -5.66 -3.57 -4.16
N GLY A 270 -6.35 -3.51 -3.03
CA GLY A 270 -7.13 -4.63 -2.51
C GLY A 270 -8.56 -4.51 -3.03
N GLN A 271 -8.97 -5.48 -3.84
CA GLN A 271 -10.34 -5.82 -4.22
C GLN A 271 -11.39 -4.70 -4.22
N GLY A 272 -11.75 -4.20 -5.39
CA GLY A 272 -13.07 -3.61 -5.66
C GLY A 272 -13.29 -2.16 -5.24
N GLY A 273 -12.27 -1.32 -5.17
CA GLY A 273 -12.41 0.10 -4.88
C GLY A 273 -11.92 0.97 -6.04
N THR A 274 -12.76 1.88 -6.50
CA THR A 274 -12.37 3.01 -7.35
C THR A 274 -11.06 3.61 -6.87
N ALA A 275 -10.09 3.77 -7.78
CA ALA A 275 -8.80 4.40 -7.53
C ALA A 275 -8.99 5.65 -6.65
N ARG A 276 -8.52 5.61 -5.41
CA ARG A 276 -8.52 6.77 -4.51
C ARG A 276 -7.36 7.66 -4.90
N ASN A 277 -7.57 8.47 -5.93
CA ASN A 277 -6.63 9.52 -6.26
C ASN A 277 -6.50 10.45 -5.05
N GLU A 278 -5.29 10.78 -4.66
CA GLU A 278 -4.98 11.95 -3.82
C GLU A 278 -5.25 13.20 -4.66
N SER A 279 -6.49 13.37 -5.12
CA SER A 279 -6.90 14.55 -5.88
C SER A 279 -7.49 15.57 -4.91
N LEU A 280 -6.89 16.72 -4.89
CA LEU A 280 -7.50 17.92 -4.28
C LEU A 280 -8.78 18.19 -5.07
N LEU A 281 -9.92 18.04 -4.42
CA LEU A 281 -11.19 18.45 -5.01
C LEU A 281 -11.32 19.97 -4.96
N PRO A 282 -11.91 20.59 -5.99
CA PRO A 282 -12.34 21.98 -5.90
C PRO A 282 -13.25 22.23 -4.69
N ALA A 283 -13.30 23.44 -4.23
CA ALA A 283 -14.26 23.81 -3.18
C ALA A 283 -15.68 23.75 -3.76
N PHE A 284 -16.48 22.81 -3.25
CA PHE A 284 -17.90 22.67 -3.58
C PHE A 284 -18.74 23.20 -2.42
N THR A 285 -19.90 23.79 -2.75
CA THR A 285 -20.86 24.30 -1.77
C THR A 285 -22.17 23.54 -1.89
N LYS A 286 -22.77 23.16 -0.76
CA LYS A 286 -24.10 22.52 -0.74
C LYS A 286 -25.13 23.46 -1.39
N GLY A 287 -25.92 22.93 -2.32
CA GLY A 287 -26.95 23.66 -3.06
C GLY A 287 -26.46 24.34 -4.33
N GLU A 288 -25.13 24.35 -4.60
CA GLU A 288 -24.66 24.84 -5.91
C GLU A 288 -25.17 23.93 -7.04
N SER A 289 -25.53 24.53 -8.16
CA SER A 289 -26.07 23.81 -9.30
C SER A 289 -25.57 24.41 -10.60
N GLY A 290 -25.50 23.59 -11.66
CA GLY A 290 -25.04 24.03 -12.95
C GLY A 290 -25.02 22.94 -14.01
N PRO A 291 -24.58 23.30 -15.23
CA PRO A 291 -24.45 22.34 -16.31
C PRO A 291 -23.38 21.30 -16.02
N HIS A 292 -23.60 20.08 -16.49
CA HIS A 292 -22.69 18.98 -16.39
C HIS A 292 -22.64 18.16 -17.67
N THR A 293 -21.66 17.28 -17.80
CA THR A 293 -21.50 16.43 -18.97
C THR A 293 -21.60 14.96 -18.51
N PRO A 294 -22.75 14.30 -18.70
CA PRO A 294 -22.92 12.90 -18.36
C PRO A 294 -22.23 12.00 -19.37
N THR A 295 -21.73 10.86 -18.91
CA THR A 295 -21.11 9.83 -19.74
C THR A 295 -21.55 8.45 -19.26
N LEU A 296 -21.91 7.59 -20.22
CA LEU A 296 -22.19 6.19 -19.99
C LEU A 296 -21.08 5.37 -20.65
N THR A 297 -20.28 4.69 -19.87
CA THR A 297 -19.12 3.94 -20.37
C THR A 297 -19.35 2.44 -20.21
N GLU A 298 -19.23 1.71 -21.33
CA GLU A 298 -19.18 0.25 -21.31
C GLU A 298 -17.82 -0.22 -20.83
N LYS A 299 -17.82 -1.17 -19.93
CA LYS A 299 -16.64 -1.85 -19.39
C LYS A 299 -16.89 -3.35 -19.37
N GLN A 300 -15.82 -4.12 -19.25
CA GLN A 300 -15.89 -5.57 -19.07
C GLN A 300 -15.30 -5.97 -17.73
N THR A 301 -15.86 -7.01 -17.14
CA THR A 301 -15.26 -7.64 -15.97
C THR A 301 -13.90 -8.23 -16.37
N ALA A 302 -12.95 -8.23 -15.45
CA ALA A 302 -11.62 -8.80 -15.65
C ALA A 302 -11.45 -10.10 -14.85
N PRO A 303 -10.65 -11.06 -15.31
CA PRO A 303 -10.36 -12.25 -14.55
C PRO A 303 -9.65 -11.92 -13.23
N PRO A 304 -9.70 -12.82 -12.24
CA PRO A 304 -8.89 -12.65 -11.04
C PRO A 304 -7.40 -12.61 -11.42
N LYS A 305 -6.63 -11.78 -10.70
CA LYS A 305 -5.18 -11.70 -10.93
C LYS A 305 -4.50 -13.01 -10.51
N PRO A 306 -3.42 -13.44 -11.16
CA PRO A 306 -2.58 -14.53 -10.67
C PRO A 306 -2.12 -14.26 -9.23
N TYR A 307 -1.83 -15.32 -8.48
CA TYR A 307 -1.13 -15.16 -7.22
C TYR A 307 0.29 -14.67 -7.48
N THR A 308 0.78 -13.82 -6.60
CA THR A 308 2.17 -13.34 -6.60
C THR A 308 2.92 -13.95 -5.42
N GLU A 309 4.23 -13.85 -5.38
CA GLU A 309 5.05 -14.23 -4.22
C GLU A 309 4.79 -13.32 -2.99
N ALA A 310 4.06 -12.24 -3.21
CA ALA A 310 3.76 -11.20 -2.24
C ALA A 310 2.26 -11.15 -1.91
#